data_473bfe4a20971f22e2f31994a3a5f9ec
#
_entry.id   473bfe4a20971f22e2f31994a3a5f9ec
#
_cell.length_a   1.000
_cell.length_b   1.000
_cell.length_c   1.000
_cell.angle_alpha   90.00
_cell.angle_beta   90.00
_cell.angle_gamma   90.00
#
_symmetry.space_group_name_H-M   'P 1'
#
loop_
_entity.id
_entity.type
_entity.pdbx_description
1 polymer ?
#
loop_
_entity_poly.entity_id
_entity_poly.type
_entity_poly.pdbx_seq_one_letter_code
_entity_poly.pdbx_strand_id
1 'polypeptide(L)'
;MSANKLHQEIITRCQAVGQRYWAGDNISDVIRDGEMEQLIDEATEAFEGVLDTLIIDRHDDPNSHGTARRLAKMYFNEIMAGRYEPMPSATAFPNDTEDRYEGMLVVRSELKSMCSHHHQPVAGVAYIGIIAAEKLIGLSKYTRIAQWCARRG
;
A
#
# COMPACT_ATOMS: atom_id res chain seq x y z
N MET A 1 3.05 23.29 -24.39
CA MET A 1 3.54 21.93 -24.11
C MET A 1 3.04 21.58 -22.72
N SER A 2 2.10 20.63 -22.60
CA SER A 2 1.67 20.16 -21.28
C SER A 2 2.88 19.54 -20.59
N ALA A 3 3.23 20.02 -19.41
CA ALA A 3 4.27 19.38 -18.60
C ALA A 3 3.88 17.90 -18.44
N ASN A 4 4.84 17.01 -18.64
CA ASN A 4 4.60 15.58 -18.49
C ASN A 4 4.16 15.35 -17.04
N LYS A 5 2.99 14.72 -16.83
CA LYS A 5 2.52 14.46 -15.46
C LYS A 5 3.45 13.46 -14.79
N LEU A 6 3.68 13.63 -13.48
CA LEU A 6 4.63 12.81 -12.72
C LEU A 6 4.33 11.30 -12.81
N HIS A 7 3.04 10.90 -12.79
CA HIS A 7 2.69 9.48 -12.95
C HIS A 7 3.22 8.88 -14.25
N GLN A 8 3.28 9.64 -15.36
CA GLN A 8 3.83 9.18 -16.64
C GLN A 8 5.35 9.01 -16.58
N GLU A 9 6.03 9.88 -15.84
CA GLU A 9 7.47 9.76 -15.59
C GLU A 9 7.79 8.51 -14.76
N ILE A 10 6.98 8.21 -13.74
CA ILE A 10 7.12 7.00 -12.92
C ILE A 10 6.88 5.75 -13.78
N ILE A 11 5.85 5.74 -14.63
CA ILE A 11 5.62 4.64 -15.58
C ILE A 11 6.85 4.44 -16.47
N THR A 12 7.41 5.51 -17.00
CA THR A 12 8.63 5.45 -17.83
C THR A 12 9.80 4.85 -17.05
N ARG A 13 9.97 5.21 -15.79
CA ARG A 13 11.00 4.62 -14.92
C ARG A 13 10.76 3.13 -14.66
N CYS A 14 9.51 2.72 -14.39
CA CYS A 14 9.16 1.30 -14.28
C CYS A 14 9.59 0.52 -15.54
N GLN A 15 9.24 1.03 -16.71
CA GLN A 15 9.58 0.42 -18.00
C GLN A 15 11.09 0.34 -18.23
N ALA A 16 11.83 1.40 -17.89
CA ALA A 16 13.27 1.47 -18.07
C ALA A 16 14.03 0.42 -17.25
N VAL A 17 13.51 0.02 -16.08
CA VAL A 17 14.13 -0.99 -15.21
C VAL A 17 13.45 -2.36 -15.29
N GLY A 18 12.48 -2.54 -16.19
CA GLY A 18 11.73 -3.79 -16.33
C GLY A 18 10.81 -4.08 -15.14
N GLN A 19 10.47 -3.08 -14.34
CA GLN A 19 9.56 -3.19 -13.21
C GLN A 19 8.12 -3.30 -13.68
N ARG A 20 7.45 -4.39 -13.34
CA ARG A 20 6.01 -4.52 -13.55
C ARG A 20 5.26 -3.59 -12.58
N TYR A 21 4.16 -3.01 -13.03
CA TYR A 21 3.34 -2.08 -12.24
C TYR A 21 1.83 -2.41 -12.26
N TRP A 22 1.51 -3.70 -12.23
CA TRP A 22 0.11 -4.15 -12.06
C TRP A 22 -0.42 -3.75 -10.66
N ALA A 23 -1.73 -3.83 -10.46
CA ALA A 23 -2.37 -3.35 -9.22
C ALA A 23 -1.71 -3.90 -7.94
N GLY A 24 -1.43 -5.21 -7.89
CA GLY A 24 -0.80 -5.86 -6.74
C GLY A 24 0.72 -5.71 -6.63
N ASP A 25 1.39 -4.98 -7.53
CA ASP A 25 2.85 -4.82 -7.48
C ASP A 25 3.25 -3.67 -6.55
N ASN A 26 4.37 -3.84 -5.84
CA ASN A 26 5.04 -2.74 -5.17
C ASN A 26 5.92 -1.99 -6.19
N ILE A 27 5.87 -0.67 -6.18
CA ILE A 27 6.63 0.22 -7.06
C ILE A 27 7.45 1.26 -6.28
N SER A 28 7.67 1.05 -4.98
CA SER A 28 8.38 2.01 -4.13
C SER A 28 9.79 2.35 -4.62
N ASP A 29 10.48 1.39 -5.24
CA ASP A 29 11.87 1.57 -5.70
C ASP A 29 12.03 2.57 -6.86
N VAL A 30 10.94 2.88 -7.56
CA VAL A 30 10.95 3.84 -8.68
C VAL A 30 10.34 5.20 -8.31
N ILE A 31 9.88 5.36 -7.07
CA ILE A 31 9.35 6.62 -6.52
C ILE A 31 10.48 7.31 -5.74
N ARG A 32 10.66 8.59 -5.98
CA ARG A 32 11.69 9.42 -5.34
C ARG A 32 11.12 10.20 -4.17
N ASP A 33 12.00 10.67 -3.30
CA ASP A 33 11.63 11.53 -2.18
C ASP A 33 10.87 12.77 -2.66
N GLY A 34 9.75 13.07 -2.01
CA GLY A 34 8.88 14.21 -2.33
C GLY A 34 7.87 13.99 -3.46
N GLU A 35 7.96 12.90 -4.23
CA GLU A 35 7.03 12.63 -5.34
C GLU A 35 5.65 12.16 -4.88
N MET A 36 5.54 11.60 -3.69
CA MET A 36 4.25 11.09 -3.16
C MET A 36 3.21 12.21 -3.03
N GLU A 37 3.58 13.39 -2.55
CA GLU A 37 2.64 14.51 -2.42
C GLU A 37 2.20 15.02 -3.79
N GLN A 38 3.09 15.04 -4.79
CA GLN A 38 2.75 15.40 -6.17
C GLN A 38 1.79 14.37 -6.80
N LEU A 39 1.99 13.07 -6.55
CA LEU A 39 1.04 12.03 -6.99
C LEU A 39 -0.33 12.20 -6.33
N ILE A 40 -0.37 12.56 -5.05
CA ILE A 40 -1.61 12.86 -4.33
C ILE A 40 -2.31 14.07 -4.96
N ASP A 41 -1.56 15.11 -5.34
CA ASP A 41 -2.11 16.28 -6.01
C ASP A 41 -2.69 15.92 -7.38
N GLU A 42 -1.97 15.15 -8.21
CA GLU A 42 -2.48 14.68 -9.51
C GLU A 42 -3.73 13.80 -9.37
N ALA A 43 -3.75 12.91 -8.38
CA ALA A 43 -4.91 12.08 -8.11
C ALA A 43 -6.09 12.90 -7.57
N THR A 44 -5.83 13.96 -6.81
CA THR A 44 -6.85 14.88 -6.34
C THR A 44 -7.58 15.54 -7.52
N GLU A 45 -6.83 16.06 -8.50
CA GLU A 45 -7.43 16.63 -9.73
C GLU A 45 -8.30 15.61 -10.48
N ALA A 46 -7.82 14.35 -10.58
CA ALA A 46 -8.59 13.29 -11.22
C ALA A 46 -9.90 12.98 -10.47
N PHE A 47 -9.84 12.89 -9.12
CA PHE A 47 -11.03 12.67 -8.29
C PHE A 47 -12.00 13.86 -8.32
N GLU A 48 -11.53 15.09 -8.46
CA GLU A 48 -12.38 16.25 -8.69
C GLU A 48 -13.22 16.04 -9.96
N GLY A 49 -12.59 15.64 -11.07
CA GLY A 49 -13.29 15.34 -12.30
C GLY A 49 -14.32 14.20 -12.17
N VAL A 50 -14.02 13.17 -11.36
CA VAL A 50 -14.97 12.09 -11.07
C VAL A 50 -16.17 12.62 -10.29
N LEU A 51 -15.96 13.42 -9.25
CA LEU A 51 -17.06 13.99 -8.45
C LEU A 51 -17.94 14.93 -9.30
N ASP A 52 -17.34 15.76 -10.15
CA ASP A 52 -18.06 16.63 -11.09
C ASP A 52 -18.91 15.81 -12.08
N THR A 53 -18.38 14.70 -12.59
CA THR A 53 -19.10 13.80 -13.50
C THR A 53 -20.27 13.08 -12.81
N LEU A 54 -20.15 12.80 -11.52
CA LEU A 54 -21.21 12.25 -10.69
C LEU A 54 -22.25 13.31 -10.26
N ILE A 55 -22.06 14.58 -10.65
CA ILE A 55 -22.93 15.72 -10.32
C ILE A 55 -22.98 15.93 -8.79
N ILE A 56 -21.82 15.80 -8.12
CA ILE A 56 -21.66 16.07 -6.70
C ILE A 56 -21.11 17.48 -6.52
N ASP A 57 -21.87 18.32 -5.83
CA ASP A 57 -21.43 19.67 -5.49
C ASP A 57 -20.33 19.62 -4.43
N ARG A 58 -19.08 19.76 -4.86
CA ARG A 58 -17.91 19.76 -3.99
C ARG A 58 -17.52 21.14 -3.44
N HIS A 59 -18.27 22.18 -3.79
CA HIS A 59 -18.00 23.55 -3.36
C HIS A 59 -18.92 23.98 -2.21
N ASP A 60 -20.22 23.76 -2.34
CA ASP A 60 -21.20 24.24 -1.38
C ASP A 60 -21.70 23.13 -0.44
N ASP A 61 -21.55 21.84 -0.81
CA ASP A 61 -21.88 20.72 0.10
C ASP A 61 -20.77 20.53 1.15
N PRO A 62 -21.06 20.78 2.45
CA PRO A 62 -20.06 20.64 3.52
C PRO A 62 -19.51 19.21 3.65
N ASN A 63 -20.25 18.17 3.24
CA ASN A 63 -19.81 16.78 3.30
C ASN A 63 -18.82 16.45 2.17
N SER A 64 -19.03 17.07 1.01
CA SER A 64 -18.22 16.80 -0.19
C SER A 64 -17.03 17.75 -0.35
N HIS A 65 -16.99 18.85 0.42
CA HIS A 65 -15.87 19.77 0.41
C HIS A 65 -14.56 19.06 0.79
N GLY A 66 -13.57 19.10 -0.11
CA GLY A 66 -12.27 18.44 0.06
C GLY A 66 -12.28 16.91 -0.06
N THR A 67 -13.37 16.30 -0.50
CA THR A 67 -13.48 14.84 -0.67
C THR A 67 -12.46 14.29 -1.66
N ALA A 68 -12.20 14.97 -2.78
CA ALA A 68 -11.21 14.55 -3.76
C ALA A 68 -9.83 14.31 -3.14
N ARG A 69 -9.35 15.25 -2.33
CA ARG A 69 -8.06 15.10 -1.64
C ARG A 69 -8.08 14.03 -0.56
N ARG A 70 -9.18 13.88 0.16
CA ARG A 70 -9.33 12.78 1.14
C ARG A 70 -9.28 11.41 0.45
N LEU A 71 -9.94 11.25 -0.70
CA LEU A 71 -9.87 10.05 -1.53
C LEU A 71 -8.44 9.78 -1.99
N ALA A 72 -7.77 10.77 -2.57
CA ALA A 72 -6.38 10.61 -3.00
C ALA A 72 -5.49 10.14 -1.83
N LYS A 73 -5.51 10.82 -0.69
CA LYS A 73 -4.73 10.43 0.48
C LYS A 73 -5.07 9.03 1.00
N MET A 74 -6.34 8.67 1.02
CA MET A 74 -6.78 7.33 1.40
C MET A 74 -6.17 6.26 0.48
N TYR A 75 -6.17 6.48 -0.84
CA TYR A 75 -5.56 5.54 -1.77
C TYR A 75 -4.07 5.36 -1.54
N PHE A 76 -3.31 6.45 -1.47
CA PHE A 76 -1.86 6.38 -1.37
C PHE A 76 -1.36 5.97 0.02
N ASN A 77 -1.96 6.50 1.08
CA ASN A 77 -1.42 6.38 2.44
C ASN A 77 -2.08 5.27 3.27
N GLU A 78 -3.25 4.74 2.84
CA GLU A 78 -3.99 3.77 3.64
C GLU A 78 -4.21 2.45 2.90
N ILE A 79 -5.10 2.46 1.89
CA ILE A 79 -5.60 1.23 1.28
C ILE A 79 -4.64 0.60 0.28
N MET A 80 -3.76 1.39 -0.35
CA MET A 80 -2.72 0.92 -1.27
C MET A 80 -1.31 1.31 -0.81
N ALA A 81 -1.11 1.65 0.45
CA ALA A 81 0.19 2.07 0.99
C ALA A 81 1.30 1.05 0.70
N GLY A 82 1.02 -0.24 0.79
CA GLY A 82 1.98 -1.30 0.50
C GLY A 82 2.44 -1.35 -0.97
N ARG A 83 1.77 -0.64 -1.88
CA ARG A 83 2.20 -0.47 -3.26
C ARG A 83 3.33 0.58 -3.38
N TYR A 84 3.26 1.62 -2.55
CA TYR A 84 4.11 2.82 -2.64
C TYR A 84 5.20 2.87 -1.58
N GLU A 85 5.07 2.09 -0.52
CA GLU A 85 6.02 2.03 0.59
C GLU A 85 6.93 0.81 0.46
N PRO A 86 8.21 0.90 0.88
CA PRO A 86 9.10 -0.24 0.92
C PRO A 86 8.61 -1.28 1.93
N MET A 87 9.02 -2.53 1.73
CA MET A 87 8.68 -3.61 2.65
C MET A 87 9.20 -3.29 4.07
N PRO A 88 8.37 -3.47 5.12
CA PRO A 88 8.81 -3.26 6.49
C PRO A 88 10.05 -4.11 6.82
N SER A 89 11.04 -3.49 7.45
CA SER A 89 12.25 -4.18 7.88
C SER A 89 11.94 -5.28 8.91
N ALA A 90 12.58 -6.43 8.75
CA ALA A 90 12.49 -7.54 9.70
C ALA A 90 13.90 -7.96 10.11
N THR A 91 14.25 -7.70 11.37
CA THR A 91 15.51 -8.17 11.95
C THR A 91 15.33 -9.61 12.43
N ALA A 92 16.16 -10.49 11.91
CA ALA A 92 16.23 -11.87 12.38
C ALA A 92 17.18 -12.00 13.57
N PHE A 93 16.87 -12.91 14.49
CA PHE A 93 17.72 -13.29 15.62
C PHE A 93 17.86 -14.82 15.67
N PRO A 94 18.96 -15.34 16.23
CA PRO A 94 19.17 -16.77 16.34
C PRO A 94 18.11 -17.48 17.20
N ASN A 95 17.78 -18.71 16.83
CA ASN A 95 16.97 -19.65 17.61
C ASN A 95 17.85 -20.78 18.12
N ASP A 96 18.96 -20.43 18.80
CA ASP A 96 20.05 -21.33 19.18
C ASP A 96 20.30 -21.38 20.69
N THR A 97 19.39 -20.84 21.49
CA THR A 97 19.44 -20.92 22.94
C THR A 97 19.14 -22.34 23.46
N GLU A 98 19.50 -22.63 24.71
CA GLU A 98 19.18 -23.91 25.38
C GLU A 98 17.68 -24.24 25.32
N ASP A 99 16.82 -23.19 25.24
CA ASP A 99 15.37 -23.29 25.09
C ASP A 99 14.94 -23.08 23.63
N ARG A 100 15.64 -23.67 22.67
CA ARG A 100 15.31 -23.59 21.25
C ARG A 100 13.83 -23.92 21.03
N TYR A 101 13.11 -22.97 20.40
CA TYR A 101 11.72 -23.20 20.07
C TYR A 101 11.60 -24.05 18.80
N GLU A 102 10.98 -25.22 18.92
CA GLU A 102 10.78 -26.18 17.83
C GLU A 102 9.30 -26.32 17.40
N GLY A 103 8.42 -25.61 18.08
CA GLY A 103 7.00 -25.65 17.80
C GLY A 103 6.58 -24.78 16.61
N MET A 104 5.29 -24.79 16.31
CA MET A 104 4.67 -23.89 15.37
C MET A 104 4.16 -22.64 16.08
N LEU A 105 4.63 -21.48 15.67
CA LEU A 105 4.08 -20.20 16.07
C LEU A 105 2.85 -19.88 15.21
N VAL A 106 1.79 -19.38 15.80
CA VAL A 106 0.63 -18.90 15.07
C VAL A 106 0.39 -17.43 15.39
N VAL A 107 0.44 -16.61 14.37
CA VAL A 107 0.18 -15.16 14.48
C VAL A 107 -1.16 -14.85 13.82
N ARG A 108 -2.06 -14.20 14.56
CA ARG A 108 -3.31 -13.67 14.03
C ARG A 108 -3.10 -12.21 13.60
N SER A 109 -3.47 -11.89 12.37
CA SER A 109 -3.41 -10.52 11.84
C SER A 109 -4.73 -10.11 11.23
N GLU A 110 -5.22 -8.95 11.58
CA GLU A 110 -6.31 -8.30 10.86
C GLU A 110 -5.76 -7.69 9.57
N LEU A 111 -6.41 -7.99 8.45
CA LEU A 111 -6.02 -7.50 7.14
C LEU A 111 -7.09 -6.58 6.57
N LYS A 112 -6.64 -5.52 5.93
CA LYS A 112 -7.45 -4.66 5.09
C LYS A 112 -6.79 -4.60 3.72
N SER A 113 -7.58 -4.77 2.68
CA SER A 113 -7.15 -4.74 1.29
C SER A 113 -8.22 -4.04 0.46
N MET A 114 -7.94 -3.90 -0.82
CA MET A 114 -8.90 -3.41 -1.79
C MET A 114 -8.92 -4.37 -2.99
N CYS A 115 -10.12 -4.70 -3.46
CA CYS A 115 -10.26 -5.48 -4.69
C CYS A 115 -9.89 -4.60 -5.89
N SER A 116 -8.89 -5.01 -6.66
CA SER A 116 -8.42 -4.26 -7.84
C SER A 116 -9.44 -4.15 -8.98
N HIS A 117 -10.51 -4.96 -8.98
CA HIS A 117 -11.53 -4.92 -10.03
C HIS A 117 -12.50 -3.74 -9.87
N HIS A 118 -13.05 -3.55 -8.68
CA HIS A 118 -14.08 -2.54 -8.42
C HIS A 118 -13.70 -1.55 -7.33
N HIS A 119 -12.48 -1.64 -6.83
CA HIS A 119 -11.96 -0.86 -5.70
C HIS A 119 -12.85 -0.92 -4.46
N GLN A 120 -13.51 -2.08 -4.26
CA GLN A 120 -14.27 -2.33 -3.04
C GLN A 120 -13.32 -2.75 -1.90
N PRO A 121 -13.53 -2.24 -0.68
CA PRO A 121 -12.71 -2.63 0.47
C PRO A 121 -12.93 -4.10 0.82
N VAL A 122 -11.83 -4.78 1.12
CA VAL A 122 -11.81 -6.16 1.63
C VAL A 122 -11.23 -6.14 3.02
N ALA A 123 -11.90 -6.74 3.99
CA ALA A 123 -11.42 -6.90 5.35
C ALA A 123 -11.54 -8.34 5.80
N GLY A 124 -10.56 -8.80 6.58
CA GLY A 124 -10.56 -10.17 7.07
C GLY A 124 -9.49 -10.42 8.12
N VAL A 125 -9.32 -11.69 8.46
CA VAL A 125 -8.32 -12.15 9.41
C VAL A 125 -7.46 -13.21 8.74
N ALA A 126 -6.14 -13.06 8.87
CA ALA A 126 -5.18 -14.09 8.49
C ALA A 126 -4.59 -14.77 9.72
N TYR A 127 -4.42 -16.07 9.64
CA TYR A 127 -3.65 -16.86 10.59
C TYR A 127 -2.37 -17.31 9.89
N ILE A 128 -1.22 -16.92 10.42
CA ILE A 128 0.09 -17.16 9.84
C ILE A 128 0.79 -18.21 10.70
N GLY A 129 0.92 -19.44 10.19
CA GLY A 129 1.69 -20.50 10.84
C GLY A 129 3.16 -20.41 10.45
N ILE A 130 4.05 -20.39 11.44
CA ILE A 130 5.48 -20.29 11.26
C ILE A 130 6.14 -21.49 11.95
N ILE A 131 6.83 -22.32 11.17
CA ILE A 131 7.69 -23.37 11.71
C ILE A 131 9.04 -22.72 12.02
N ALA A 132 9.43 -22.74 13.29
CA ALA A 132 10.69 -22.18 13.73
C ALA A 132 11.87 -22.96 13.14
N ALA A 133 12.84 -22.25 12.58
CA ALA A 133 14.10 -22.80 12.08
C ALA A 133 15.27 -22.24 12.89
N GLU A 134 16.45 -22.13 12.28
CA GLU A 134 17.65 -21.57 12.92
C GLU A 134 17.54 -20.10 13.30
N LYS A 135 16.64 -19.37 12.62
CA LYS A 135 16.39 -17.95 12.86
C LYS A 135 14.93 -17.67 13.00
N LEU A 136 14.60 -16.68 13.80
CA LEU A 136 13.26 -16.14 14.01
C LEU A 136 13.26 -14.63 13.74
N ILE A 137 12.09 -14.09 13.46
CA ILE A 137 11.85 -12.63 13.48
C ILE A 137 10.80 -12.31 14.55
N GLY A 138 10.77 -11.08 15.02
CA GLY A 138 9.80 -10.66 16.03
C GLY A 138 8.35 -10.87 15.54
N LEU A 139 7.46 -11.36 16.41
CA LEU A 139 6.07 -11.69 16.07
C LEU A 139 5.32 -10.54 15.38
N SER A 140 5.54 -9.31 15.83
CA SER A 140 4.94 -8.11 15.22
C SER A 140 5.37 -7.88 13.76
N LYS A 141 6.49 -8.47 13.32
CA LYS A 141 6.98 -8.32 11.94
C LYS A 141 6.13 -9.12 10.96
N TYR A 142 5.67 -10.30 11.35
CA TYR A 142 4.75 -11.09 10.52
C TYR A 142 3.46 -10.33 10.23
N THR A 143 2.87 -9.70 11.26
CA THR A 143 1.66 -8.88 11.10
C THR A 143 1.91 -7.69 10.17
N ARG A 144 3.03 -6.95 10.36
CA ARG A 144 3.37 -5.78 9.52
C ARG A 144 3.59 -6.16 8.07
N ILE A 145 4.32 -7.26 7.80
CA ILE A 145 4.55 -7.74 6.44
C ILE A 145 3.24 -8.19 5.79
N ALA A 146 2.39 -8.94 6.52
CA ALA A 146 1.11 -9.39 6.01
C ALA A 146 0.19 -8.19 5.66
N GLN A 147 0.13 -7.17 6.51
CA GLN A 147 -0.62 -5.93 6.26
C GLN A 147 -0.06 -5.16 5.06
N TRP A 148 1.27 -5.06 4.95
CA TRP A 148 1.92 -4.42 3.81
C TRP A 148 1.61 -5.17 2.50
N CYS A 149 1.65 -6.50 2.50
CA CYS A 149 1.27 -7.31 1.34
C CYS A 149 -0.20 -7.12 0.97
N ALA A 150 -1.10 -7.04 1.95
CA ALA A 150 -2.53 -6.88 1.71
C ALA A 150 -2.90 -5.48 1.15
N ARG A 151 -2.09 -4.45 1.43
CA ARG A 151 -2.33 -3.07 1.00
C ARG A 151 -1.72 -2.75 -0.36
N ARG A 152 -1.80 -3.65 -1.31
CA ARG A 152 -1.29 -3.41 -2.68
C ARG A 152 -2.39 -3.34 -3.74
N GLY A 153 -3.54 -3.85 -3.48
CA GLY A 153 -4.66 -3.92 -4.41
C GLY A 153 -4.95 -5.33 -4.89
#